data_9c32ba4bdd20eb9fee772c51fc45911a
#
_entry.id   9c32ba4bdd20eb9fee772c51fc45911a
#
_cell.length_a   1.000
_cell.length_b   1.000
_cell.length_c   1.000
_cell.angle_alpha   90.00
_cell.angle_beta   90.00
_cell.angle_gamma   90.00
#
_symmetry.space_group_name_H-M   'P 1'
#
loop_
_entity.id
_entity.type
_entity.pdbx_description
1 polymer ?
#
loop_
_entity_poly.entity_id
_entity_poly.type
_entity_poly.pdbx_seq_one_letter_code
_entity_poly.pdbx_strand_id
1 'polypeptide(L)'
;MVDDGVRLVKPGMQYEGAQGVTYDAGVSRKTVGAEKVCMNILPMPPGVKSKPHIHRGIETIAYMLEGECTLFHGKQLENQTLIKQGEQIFIPDNVPHAPYNLSDKKCVWVVVHSSGDDQDELIRTEELDYVLESYEQREP
;
A
#
# COMPACT_ATOMS: atom_id res chain seq x y z
N MET A 1 28.70 17.50 17.86
CA MET A 1 27.40 17.01 17.37
C MET A 1 26.92 15.90 18.28
N VAL A 2 25.70 15.98 18.75
CA VAL A 2 25.11 14.92 19.59
C VAL A 2 24.29 14.01 18.69
N ASP A 3 24.62 12.71 18.72
CA ASP A 3 23.81 11.72 18.01
C ASP A 3 22.74 11.21 18.99
N ASP A 4 21.51 11.65 18.80
CA ASP A 4 20.36 11.23 19.62
C ASP A 4 19.53 10.13 18.93
N GLY A 5 20.02 9.59 17.81
CA GLY A 5 19.36 8.51 17.11
C GLY A 5 18.31 8.93 16.08
N VAL A 6 18.05 10.20 15.90
CA VAL A 6 17.15 10.68 14.85
C VAL A 6 17.75 10.40 13.49
N ARG A 7 16.94 9.86 12.57
CA ARG A 7 17.38 9.48 11.22
C ARG A 7 16.50 10.18 10.20
N LEU A 8 17.11 10.72 9.15
CA LEU A 8 16.42 11.34 8.02
C LEU A 8 16.50 10.41 6.80
N VAL A 9 15.36 10.15 6.18
CA VAL A 9 15.31 9.43 4.89
C VAL A 9 14.93 10.43 3.81
N LYS A 10 15.79 10.55 2.80
CA LYS A 10 15.51 11.41 1.64
C LYS A 10 14.82 10.61 0.55
N PRO A 11 14.01 11.26 -0.31
CA PRO A 11 13.38 10.56 -1.42
C PRO A 11 14.40 10.08 -2.44
N GLY A 12 14.00 9.13 -3.29
CA GLY A 12 14.79 8.71 -4.44
C GLY A 12 15.21 7.25 -4.45
N MET A 13 14.89 6.48 -3.41
CA MET A 13 15.16 5.04 -3.40
C MET A 13 13.85 4.29 -3.64
N GLN A 14 13.77 3.57 -4.76
CA GLN A 14 12.57 2.82 -5.12
C GLN A 14 12.77 1.33 -4.91
N TYR A 15 11.68 0.62 -4.62
CA TYR A 15 11.68 -0.84 -4.58
C TYR A 15 10.30 -1.38 -4.99
N GLU A 16 10.29 -2.61 -5.50
CA GLU A 16 9.06 -3.27 -5.89
C GLU A 16 8.62 -4.23 -4.79
N GLY A 17 7.37 -4.09 -4.34
CA GLY A 17 6.78 -5.01 -3.37
C GLY A 17 6.29 -6.29 -4.02
N ALA A 18 6.11 -7.35 -3.22
CA ALA A 18 5.61 -8.64 -3.69
C ALA A 18 4.21 -8.53 -4.31
N GLN A 19 3.45 -7.52 -3.93
CA GLN A 19 2.12 -7.24 -4.49
C GLN A 19 2.16 -6.55 -5.85
N GLY A 20 3.35 -6.30 -6.39
CA GLY A 20 3.52 -5.82 -7.77
C GLY A 20 3.46 -4.32 -7.98
N VAL A 21 3.62 -3.53 -6.92
CA VAL A 21 3.66 -2.06 -7.00
C VAL A 21 5.03 -1.54 -6.60
N THR A 22 5.40 -0.36 -7.09
CA THR A 22 6.68 0.26 -6.82
C THR A 22 6.53 1.36 -5.79
N TYR A 23 7.26 1.23 -4.69
CA TYR A 23 7.27 2.19 -3.59
C TYR A 23 8.47 3.12 -3.67
N ASP A 24 8.31 4.34 -3.17
CA ASP A 24 9.43 5.17 -2.76
C ASP A 24 9.75 4.82 -1.31
N ALA A 25 10.95 4.33 -1.08
CA ALA A 25 11.36 3.87 0.24
C ALA A 25 11.39 5.01 1.25
N GLY A 26 10.82 4.77 2.41
CA GLY A 26 10.77 5.70 3.51
C GLY A 26 11.46 5.15 4.76
N VAL A 27 10.82 5.36 5.90
CA VAL A 27 11.31 4.88 7.19
C VAL A 27 10.96 3.42 7.35
N SER A 28 11.96 2.57 7.53
CA SER A 28 11.77 1.13 7.70
C SER A 28 12.96 0.52 8.43
N ARG A 29 12.89 -0.78 8.68
CA ARG A 29 14.02 -1.54 9.23
C ARG A 29 15.24 -1.43 8.31
N LYS A 30 15.02 -1.51 7.01
CA LYS A 30 16.11 -1.50 6.02
C LYS A 30 16.79 -0.15 5.91
N THR A 31 16.06 0.94 6.10
CA THR A 31 16.61 2.28 5.95
C THR A 31 17.17 2.85 7.23
N VAL A 32 16.50 2.65 8.36
CA VAL A 32 16.86 3.31 9.62
C VAL A 32 16.88 2.38 10.82
N GLY A 33 16.61 1.09 10.65
CA GLY A 33 16.56 0.14 11.76
C GLY A 33 15.28 0.20 12.59
N ALA A 34 14.21 0.76 12.05
CA ALA A 34 12.92 0.81 12.73
C ALA A 34 12.38 -0.62 12.94
N GLU A 35 11.86 -0.91 14.13
CA GLU A 35 11.41 -2.25 14.47
C GLU A 35 9.89 -2.39 14.49
N LYS A 36 9.17 -1.33 14.85
CA LYS A 36 7.73 -1.40 15.14
C LYS A 36 6.86 -0.63 14.17
N VAL A 37 7.45 0.17 13.30
CA VAL A 37 6.73 1.01 12.35
C VAL A 37 7.54 1.13 11.06
N CYS A 38 6.82 1.34 9.96
CA CYS A 38 7.43 1.78 8.71
C CYS A 38 6.48 2.72 8.00
N MET A 39 7.03 3.59 7.16
CA MET A 39 6.26 4.52 6.34
C MET A 39 6.90 4.59 4.96
N ASN A 40 6.12 4.35 3.93
CA ASN A 40 6.57 4.43 2.56
C ASN A 40 5.58 5.23 1.72
N ILE A 41 6.06 5.75 0.61
CA ILE A 41 5.21 6.49 -0.32
C ILE A 41 4.91 5.57 -1.50
N LEU A 42 3.64 5.51 -1.89
CA LEU A 42 3.20 4.67 -3.01
C LEU A 42 2.53 5.53 -4.07
N PRO A 43 3.27 5.96 -5.10
CA PRO A 43 2.65 6.56 -6.27
C PRO A 43 2.05 5.46 -7.15
N MET A 44 0.84 5.68 -7.62
CA MET A 44 0.17 4.74 -8.53
C MET A 44 -0.32 5.50 -9.75
N PRO A 45 0.33 5.34 -10.90
CA PRO A 45 -0.18 5.88 -12.17
C PRO A 45 -1.58 5.35 -12.51
N PRO A 46 -2.30 6.00 -13.43
CA PRO A 46 -3.60 5.47 -13.89
C PRO A 46 -3.50 4.02 -14.35
N GLY A 47 -4.45 3.19 -13.94
CA GLY A 47 -4.51 1.79 -14.33
C GLY A 47 -3.59 0.85 -13.55
N VAL A 48 -2.74 1.37 -12.69
CA VAL A 48 -1.87 0.53 -11.84
C VAL A 48 -2.69 -0.07 -10.71
N LYS A 49 -2.45 -1.33 -10.42
CA LYS A 49 -3.09 -2.06 -9.33
C LYS A 49 -2.07 -2.84 -8.54
N SER A 50 -2.34 -2.98 -7.25
CA SER A 50 -1.64 -3.91 -6.39
C SER A 50 -2.34 -5.26 -6.43
N LYS A 51 -1.57 -6.33 -6.41
CA LYS A 51 -2.15 -7.68 -6.34
C LYS A 51 -2.73 -7.95 -4.95
N PRO A 52 -3.84 -8.69 -4.86
CA PRO A 52 -4.48 -8.98 -3.58
C PRO A 52 -3.55 -9.66 -2.60
N HIS A 53 -3.58 -9.21 -1.35
CA HIS A 53 -2.73 -9.74 -0.29
C HIS A 53 -3.30 -9.40 1.08
N ILE A 54 -2.76 -10.05 2.11
CA ILE A 54 -2.99 -9.71 3.52
C ILE A 54 -1.65 -9.38 4.17
N HIS A 55 -1.72 -8.69 5.30
CA HIS A 55 -0.60 -8.56 6.23
C HIS A 55 -1.01 -9.26 7.53
N ARG A 56 -0.41 -10.41 7.80
CA ARG A 56 -0.80 -11.22 8.95
C ARG A 56 -0.31 -10.59 10.25
N GLY A 57 -1.27 -10.26 11.14
CA GLY A 57 -0.96 -9.69 12.44
C GLY A 57 -0.45 -8.25 12.40
N ILE A 58 -0.56 -7.57 11.25
CA ILE A 58 -0.04 -6.22 11.07
C ILE A 58 -1.18 -5.30 10.65
N GLU A 59 -1.30 -4.17 11.33
CA GLU A 59 -2.26 -3.14 10.98
C GLU A 59 -1.64 -2.15 10.00
N THR A 60 -2.47 -1.63 9.10
CA THR A 60 -2.06 -0.66 8.08
C THR A 60 -2.95 0.57 8.16
N ILE A 61 -2.33 1.73 8.09
CA ILE A 61 -3.06 2.97 7.85
C ILE A 61 -2.48 3.63 6.61
N ALA A 62 -3.31 4.34 5.87
CA ALA A 62 -2.86 5.04 4.68
C ALA A 62 -3.58 6.38 4.56
N TYR A 63 -2.86 7.35 4.03
CA TYR A 63 -3.34 8.69 3.76
C TYR A 63 -3.21 8.97 2.27
N MET A 64 -4.29 9.45 1.64
CA MET A 64 -4.25 9.84 0.24
C MET A 64 -3.69 11.25 0.11
N LEU A 65 -2.41 11.34 -0.26
CA LEU A 65 -1.72 12.61 -0.37
C LEU A 65 -2.12 13.38 -1.63
N GLU A 66 -2.38 12.66 -2.72
CA GLU A 66 -2.70 13.25 -4.02
C GLU A 66 -3.60 12.30 -4.80
N GLY A 67 -4.61 12.84 -5.48
CA GLY A 67 -5.48 12.06 -6.35
C GLY A 67 -6.48 11.20 -5.60
N GLU A 68 -6.91 10.12 -6.23
CA GLU A 68 -7.87 9.18 -5.66
C GLU A 68 -7.56 7.76 -6.11
N CYS A 69 -8.00 6.79 -5.33
CA CYS A 69 -7.79 5.38 -5.64
C CYS A 69 -8.93 4.55 -5.07
N THR A 70 -9.28 3.46 -5.74
CA THR A 70 -10.27 2.51 -5.23
C THR A 70 -9.55 1.38 -4.52
N LEU A 71 -9.99 1.07 -3.30
CA LEU A 71 -9.51 -0.07 -2.54
C LEU A 71 -10.55 -1.19 -2.62
N PHE A 72 -10.15 -2.32 -3.20
CA PHE A 72 -10.93 -3.56 -3.14
C PHE A 72 -10.54 -4.27 -1.86
N HIS A 73 -11.53 -4.73 -1.08
CA HIS A 73 -11.25 -5.35 0.20
C HIS A 73 -12.34 -6.33 0.64
N GLY A 74 -11.99 -7.19 1.59
CA GLY A 74 -12.88 -8.21 2.11
C GLY A 74 -12.41 -9.61 1.72
N LYS A 75 -13.01 -10.64 2.31
CA LYS A 75 -12.63 -12.05 2.11
C LYS A 75 -12.61 -12.45 0.64
N GLN A 76 -13.52 -11.89 -0.16
CA GLN A 76 -13.65 -12.16 -1.59
C GLN A 76 -13.43 -10.90 -2.41
N LEU A 77 -12.82 -9.87 -1.83
CA LEU A 77 -12.70 -8.54 -2.43
C LEU A 77 -14.06 -7.98 -2.89
N GLU A 78 -15.11 -8.31 -2.15
CA GLU A 78 -16.48 -7.94 -2.49
C GLU A 78 -16.81 -6.48 -2.23
N ASN A 79 -15.99 -5.79 -1.44
CA ASN A 79 -16.21 -4.39 -1.09
C ASN A 79 -15.28 -3.49 -1.89
N GLN A 80 -15.76 -2.30 -2.21
CA GLN A 80 -14.98 -1.27 -2.87
C GLN A 80 -15.16 0.04 -2.12
N THR A 81 -14.05 0.71 -1.82
CA THR A 81 -14.07 2.02 -1.18
C THR A 81 -13.22 2.96 -2.01
N LEU A 82 -13.81 4.07 -2.43
CA LEU A 82 -13.07 5.14 -3.11
C LEU A 82 -12.46 6.06 -2.05
N ILE A 83 -11.16 6.22 -2.09
CA ILE A 83 -10.43 7.09 -1.17
C ILE A 83 -9.92 8.30 -1.94
N LYS A 84 -10.30 9.49 -1.50
CA LYS A 84 -9.98 10.76 -2.14
C LYS A 84 -8.90 11.50 -1.37
N GLN A 85 -8.28 12.46 -2.04
CA GLN A 85 -7.25 13.30 -1.44
C GLN A 85 -7.67 13.83 -0.07
N GLY A 86 -6.79 13.67 0.92
CA GLY A 86 -7.03 14.12 2.29
C GLY A 86 -7.69 13.08 3.18
N GLU A 87 -8.18 11.98 2.61
CA GLU A 87 -8.84 10.93 3.39
C GLU A 87 -7.85 9.88 3.86
N GLN A 88 -8.20 9.21 4.95
CA GLN A 88 -7.37 8.17 5.56
C GLN A 88 -8.17 6.89 5.67
N ILE A 89 -7.47 5.76 5.59
CA ILE A 89 -8.08 4.45 5.79
C ILE A 89 -7.30 3.65 6.83
N PHE A 90 -8.00 2.73 7.45
CA PHE A 90 -7.44 1.71 8.33
C PHE A 90 -7.73 0.35 7.73
N ILE A 91 -6.71 -0.47 7.58
CA ILE A 91 -6.85 -1.85 7.11
C ILE A 91 -6.48 -2.76 8.28
N PRO A 92 -7.45 -3.50 8.85
CA PRO A 92 -7.16 -4.47 9.91
C PRO A 92 -6.20 -5.55 9.44
N ASP A 93 -5.55 -6.22 10.37
CA ASP A 93 -4.74 -7.38 10.04
C ASP A 93 -5.61 -8.48 9.39
N ASN A 94 -4.98 -9.28 8.53
CA ASN A 94 -5.60 -10.44 7.87
C ASN A 94 -6.76 -10.14 6.93
N VAL A 95 -7.00 -8.90 6.57
CA VAL A 95 -8.06 -8.55 5.61
C VAL A 95 -7.47 -8.46 4.20
N PRO A 96 -7.94 -9.30 3.27
CA PRO A 96 -7.53 -9.19 1.86
C PRO A 96 -7.85 -7.82 1.29
N HIS A 97 -6.90 -7.24 0.61
CA HIS A 97 -7.09 -5.92 -0.01
C HIS A 97 -6.20 -5.74 -1.21
N ALA A 98 -6.62 -4.84 -2.09
CA ALA A 98 -5.86 -4.48 -3.28
C ALA A 98 -6.29 -3.10 -3.77
N PRO A 99 -5.42 -2.08 -3.69
CA PRO A 99 -5.72 -0.79 -4.31
C PRO A 99 -5.61 -0.88 -5.84
N TYR A 100 -6.49 -0.19 -6.51
CA TYR A 100 -6.51 -0.12 -7.97
C TYR A 100 -6.83 1.32 -8.36
N ASN A 101 -5.90 1.99 -9.06
CA ASN A 101 -6.14 3.34 -9.53
C ASN A 101 -6.98 3.31 -10.82
N LEU A 102 -8.29 3.47 -10.66
CA LEU A 102 -9.25 3.47 -11.77
C LEU A 102 -9.45 4.87 -12.35
N SER A 103 -8.79 5.88 -11.78
CA SER A 103 -8.90 7.25 -12.27
C SER A 103 -7.99 7.49 -13.47
N ASP A 104 -8.12 8.64 -14.09
CA ASP A 104 -7.27 9.05 -15.20
C ASP A 104 -6.05 9.85 -14.77
N LYS A 105 -5.80 9.95 -13.47
CA LYS A 105 -4.68 10.70 -12.90
C LYS A 105 -3.90 9.84 -11.90
N LYS A 106 -2.63 10.18 -11.74
CA LYS A 106 -1.79 9.57 -10.72
C LYS A 106 -2.38 9.82 -9.33
N CYS A 107 -2.33 8.84 -8.45
CA CYS A 107 -2.56 9.04 -7.03
C CYS A 107 -1.27 8.75 -6.26
N VAL A 108 -1.17 9.29 -5.05
CA VAL A 108 -0.02 9.09 -4.17
C VAL A 108 -0.52 8.77 -2.77
N TRP A 109 -0.17 7.60 -2.29
CA TRP A 109 -0.47 7.13 -0.94
C TRP A 109 0.72 7.37 -0.01
N VAL A 110 0.44 7.71 1.23
CA VAL A 110 1.38 7.53 2.35
C VAL A 110 0.91 6.31 3.10
N VAL A 111 1.75 5.28 3.21
CA VAL A 111 1.36 3.97 3.78
C VAL A 111 2.20 3.68 5.01
N VAL A 112 1.54 3.36 6.10
CA VAL A 112 2.17 3.07 7.40
C VAL A 112 1.72 1.69 7.88
N HIS A 113 2.67 0.86 8.28
CA HIS A 113 2.40 -0.45 8.88
C HIS A 113 2.95 -0.52 10.31
N SER A 114 2.31 -1.31 11.15
CA SER A 114 2.75 -1.58 12.52
C SER A 114 3.85 -2.65 12.56
N SER A 115 4.85 -2.49 11.71
CA SER A 115 5.98 -3.39 11.55
C SER A 115 7.13 -2.61 10.96
N GLY A 116 8.34 -3.09 11.11
CA GLY A 116 9.55 -2.43 10.59
C GLY A 116 9.70 -2.50 9.08
N ASP A 117 8.92 -3.33 8.39
CA ASP A 117 8.99 -3.48 6.94
C ASP A 117 7.60 -3.77 6.39
N ASP A 118 7.22 -3.09 5.30
CA ASP A 118 5.92 -3.27 4.67
C ASP A 118 5.74 -4.65 4.02
N GLN A 119 6.83 -5.38 3.81
CA GLN A 119 6.78 -6.74 3.29
C GLN A 119 6.70 -7.81 4.38
N ASP A 120 6.79 -7.40 5.66
CA ASP A 120 6.64 -8.34 6.78
C ASP A 120 5.25 -8.98 6.75
N GLU A 121 5.21 -10.32 6.92
CA GLU A 121 3.97 -11.08 6.98
C GLU A 121 3.00 -10.81 5.81
N LEU A 122 3.52 -10.32 4.68
CA LEU A 122 2.73 -10.15 3.47
C LEU A 122 2.50 -11.51 2.84
N ILE A 123 1.24 -11.88 2.69
CA ILE A 123 0.82 -13.14 2.07
C ILE A 123 -0.08 -12.82 0.89
N ARG A 124 0.32 -13.23 -0.30
CA ARG A 124 -0.48 -13.08 -1.50
C ARG A 124 -1.71 -13.97 -1.41
N THR A 125 -2.87 -13.39 -1.67
CA THR A 125 -4.13 -14.13 -1.80
C THR A 125 -4.42 -14.35 -3.28
N GLU A 126 -3.58 -15.18 -3.91
CA GLU A 126 -3.58 -15.39 -5.36
C GLU A 126 -4.93 -15.89 -5.89
N GLU A 127 -5.68 -16.62 -5.09
CA GLU A 127 -7.02 -17.10 -5.44
C GLU A 127 -8.01 -15.95 -5.70
N LEU A 128 -7.66 -14.73 -5.31
CA LEU A 128 -8.49 -13.55 -5.53
C LEU A 128 -8.04 -12.70 -6.73
N ASP A 129 -6.94 -13.05 -7.38
CA ASP A 129 -6.43 -12.28 -8.51
C ASP A 129 -7.48 -12.11 -9.62
N TYR A 130 -8.32 -13.13 -9.82
CA TYR A 130 -9.36 -13.10 -10.86
C TYR A 130 -10.35 -11.95 -10.68
N VAL A 131 -10.54 -11.45 -9.46
CA VAL A 131 -11.51 -10.37 -9.20
C VAL A 131 -11.10 -9.10 -9.94
N LEU A 132 -9.82 -8.73 -9.84
CA LEU A 132 -9.32 -7.54 -10.52
C LEU A 132 -9.23 -7.74 -12.03
N GLU A 133 -8.84 -8.93 -12.45
CA GLU A 133 -8.80 -9.28 -13.88
C GLU A 133 -10.20 -9.23 -14.49
N SER A 134 -11.20 -9.76 -13.80
CA SER A 134 -12.59 -9.70 -14.26
C SER A 134 -13.08 -8.26 -14.32
N TYR A 135 -12.67 -7.42 -13.38
CA TYR A 135 -13.03 -6.01 -13.38
C TYR A 135 -12.46 -5.29 -14.60
N GLU A 136 -11.20 -5.53 -14.92
CA GLU A 136 -10.57 -4.96 -16.11
C GLU A 136 -11.30 -5.34 -17.40
N GLN A 137 -11.73 -6.58 -17.51
CA GLN A 137 -12.46 -7.07 -18.68
C GLN A 137 -13.83 -6.41 -18.87
N ARG A 138 -14.39 -5.81 -17.83
CA ARG A 138 -15.66 -5.09 -17.89
C ARG A 138 -15.51 -3.64 -18.34
N GLU A 139 -14.30 -3.13 -18.32
CA GLU A 139 -14.02 -1.76 -18.75
C GLU A 139 -14.07 -1.69 -20.27
N PRO A 140 -14.89 -0.80 -20.86
CA PRO A 140 -14.93 -0.63 -22.30
C PRO A 140 -13.68 0.06 -22.85
#